data_fac2458f34769594dc66e52c72d92234
#
_entry.id   fac2458f34769594dc66e52c72d92234
#
_cell.length_a   1.000
_cell.length_b   1.000
_cell.length_c   1.000
_cell.angle_alpha   90.00
_cell.angle_beta   90.00
_cell.angle_gamma   90.00
#
_symmetry.space_group_name_H-M   'P 1'
#
loop_
_entity.id
_entity.type
_entity.pdbx_description
1 polymer ?
#
loop_
_entity_poly.entity_id
_entity_poly.type
_entity_poly.pdbx_seq_one_letter_code
_entity_poly.pdbx_strand_id
1 'polypeptide(L)'
;MNPTTPNNTAETLARISLEVGSIKFSPDQPFKWASGHRMPIYNDNRLLLGNSKHRVMVAEGFQELLKSCTSKIDVIAGTATAGIPHATTL
;
A
#
# COMPACT_ATOMS: atom_id res chain seq x y z
N MET A 1 -14.05 -11.07 -3.19
CA MET A 1 -12.82 -11.86 -3.19
C MET A 1 -13.15 -13.32 -2.92
N ASN A 2 -12.61 -14.19 -3.70
CA ASN A 2 -12.75 -15.61 -3.45
C ASN A 2 -11.78 -16.02 -2.33
N PRO A 3 -12.27 -16.49 -1.18
CA PRO A 3 -11.40 -16.85 -0.07
C PRO A 3 -10.51 -18.04 -0.36
N THR A 4 -10.84 -18.83 -1.41
CA THR A 4 -10.00 -19.96 -1.79
C THR A 4 -8.87 -19.55 -2.73
N THR A 5 -8.94 -18.35 -3.30
CA THR A 5 -7.82 -17.83 -4.07
C THR A 5 -6.73 -17.46 -3.08
N PRO A 6 -5.59 -18.13 -3.12
CA PRO A 6 -4.52 -17.78 -2.20
C PRO A 6 -3.89 -16.48 -2.66
N ASN A 7 -4.67 -15.41 -2.57
CA ASN A 7 -4.11 -14.09 -2.80
C ASN A 7 -3.37 -13.70 -1.55
N ASN A 8 -2.20 -14.27 -1.40
CA ASN A 8 -1.32 -13.98 -0.28
C ASN A 8 -0.79 -12.55 -0.35
N THR A 9 -1.02 -11.85 -1.45
CA THR A 9 -0.57 -10.46 -1.59
C THR A 9 -1.18 -9.57 -0.54
N ALA A 10 -2.50 -9.66 -0.33
CA ALA A 10 -3.17 -8.83 0.68
C ALA A 10 -2.66 -9.13 2.08
N GLU A 11 -2.57 -10.40 2.45
CA GLU A 11 -2.07 -10.79 3.77
C GLU A 11 -0.60 -10.44 3.96
N THR A 12 0.20 -10.70 2.94
CA THR A 12 1.64 -10.41 2.98
C THR A 12 1.87 -8.92 3.12
N LEU A 13 1.14 -8.12 2.35
CA LEU A 13 1.23 -6.66 2.41
C LEU A 13 0.82 -6.14 3.78
N ALA A 14 -0.26 -6.65 4.33
CA ALA A 14 -0.73 -6.25 5.67
C ALA A 14 0.32 -6.57 6.73
N ARG A 15 0.88 -7.76 6.71
CA ARG A 15 1.90 -8.18 7.67
C ARG A 15 3.14 -7.32 7.57
N ILE A 16 3.64 -7.11 6.37
CA ILE A 16 4.82 -6.28 6.14
C ILE A 16 4.57 -4.84 6.55
N SER A 17 3.38 -4.30 6.25
CA SER A 17 3.01 -2.95 6.66
C SER A 17 3.06 -2.76 8.17
N LEU A 18 2.64 -3.76 8.92
CA LEU A 18 2.75 -3.73 10.39
C LEU A 18 4.20 -3.85 10.84
N GLU A 19 4.97 -4.73 10.22
CA GLU A 19 6.38 -4.95 10.59
C GLU A 19 7.25 -3.71 10.37
N VAL A 20 7.09 -3.03 9.24
CA VAL A 20 7.90 -1.84 8.93
C VAL A 20 7.35 -0.56 9.53
N GLY A 21 6.18 -0.63 10.17
CA GLY A 21 5.55 0.54 10.77
C GLY A 21 4.82 1.43 9.78
N SER A 22 4.55 0.93 8.57
CA SER A 22 3.71 1.63 7.59
C SER A 22 2.30 1.84 8.13
N ILE A 23 1.79 0.83 8.85
CA ILE A 23 0.53 0.93 9.56
C ILE A 23 0.82 0.88 11.06
N LYS A 24 0.30 1.86 11.78
CA LYS A 24 0.47 1.97 13.24
C LYS A 24 -0.88 2.11 13.91
N PHE A 25 -1.00 1.50 15.08
CA PHE A 25 -2.19 1.60 15.91
C PHE A 25 -1.85 2.24 17.24
N SER A 26 -2.69 3.19 17.67
CA SER A 26 -2.55 3.83 18.98
C SER A 26 -3.94 4.24 19.48
N PRO A 27 -4.72 3.29 20.02
CA PRO A 27 -6.07 3.58 20.49
C PRO A 27 -6.11 4.51 21.70
N ASP A 28 -5.08 4.42 22.57
CA ASP A 28 -5.03 5.21 23.79
C ASP A 28 -4.52 6.65 23.57
N GLN A 29 -3.66 6.81 22.57
CA GLN A 29 -3.11 8.10 22.16
C GLN A 29 -3.26 8.26 20.66
N PRO A 30 -4.45 8.62 20.18
CA PRO A 30 -4.73 8.67 18.75
C PRO A 30 -3.81 9.63 18.00
N PHE A 31 -3.51 9.30 16.77
CA PHE A 31 -2.78 10.16 15.87
C PHE A 31 -3.66 11.32 15.41
N LYS A 32 -3.07 12.50 15.28
CA LYS A 32 -3.73 13.62 14.67
C LYS A 32 -3.37 13.66 13.18
N TRP A 33 -4.34 13.42 12.33
CA TRP A 33 -4.15 13.50 10.88
C TRP A 33 -4.06 14.95 10.42
N ALA A 34 -3.53 15.17 9.22
CA ALA A 34 -3.45 16.49 8.62
C ALA A 34 -4.82 17.16 8.49
N SER A 35 -5.88 16.37 8.35
CA SER A 35 -7.26 16.83 8.32
C SER A 35 -7.76 17.39 9.66
N GLY A 36 -7.01 17.15 10.74
CA GLY A 36 -7.40 17.52 12.09
C GLY A 36 -8.11 16.40 12.87
N HIS A 37 -8.50 15.33 12.20
CA HIS A 37 -9.12 14.20 12.87
C HIS A 37 -8.12 13.45 13.73
N ARG A 38 -8.58 12.97 14.89
CA ARG A 38 -7.80 12.09 15.76
C ARG A 38 -8.26 10.66 15.52
N MET A 39 -7.33 9.83 15.07
CA MET A 39 -7.64 8.46 14.66
C MET A 39 -6.67 7.47 15.32
N PRO A 40 -7.15 6.27 15.69
CA PRO A 40 -6.29 5.26 16.32
C PRO A 40 -5.34 4.58 15.35
N ILE A 41 -5.46 4.88 14.08
CA ILE A 41 -4.66 4.27 13.02
C ILE A 41 -3.95 5.35 12.21
N TYR A 42 -2.73 5.05 11.80
CA TYR A 42 -1.98 5.87 10.85
C TYR A 42 -1.35 4.97 9.80
N ASN A 43 -1.50 5.33 8.54
CA ASN A 43 -0.94 4.58 7.43
C ASN A 43 -0.03 5.48 6.59
N ASP A 44 1.23 5.06 6.42
CA ASP A 44 2.19 5.75 5.56
C ASP A 44 2.89 4.72 4.67
N ASN A 45 2.39 4.59 3.45
CA ASN A 45 2.89 3.60 2.50
C ASN A 45 4.31 3.90 1.99
N ARG A 46 4.85 5.09 2.26
CA ARG A 46 6.23 5.41 1.91
C ARG A 46 7.23 4.53 2.63
N LEU A 47 6.88 4.02 3.80
CA LEU A 47 7.76 3.14 4.56
C LEU A 47 8.00 1.80 3.87
N LEU A 48 7.15 1.43 2.90
CA LEU A 48 7.35 0.24 2.08
C LEU A 48 8.49 0.43 1.07
N LEU A 49 8.93 1.66 0.84
CA LEU A 49 9.99 1.97 -0.12
C LEU A 49 11.38 1.67 0.41
N GLY A 50 11.53 1.48 1.72
CA GLY A 50 12.83 1.27 2.35
C GLY A 50 13.48 -0.07 2.04
N ASN A 51 12.74 -1.02 1.47
CA ASN A 51 13.24 -2.33 1.11
C ASN A 51 12.83 -2.65 -0.32
N SER A 52 13.81 -2.96 -1.18
CA SER A 52 13.53 -3.23 -2.58
C SER A 52 12.57 -4.40 -2.80
N LYS A 53 12.63 -5.41 -1.94
CA LYS A 53 11.70 -6.55 -2.01
C LYS A 53 10.27 -6.12 -1.76
N HIS A 54 10.06 -5.19 -0.82
CA HIS A 54 8.72 -4.66 -0.54
C HIS A 54 8.21 -3.81 -1.69
N ARG A 55 9.08 -3.02 -2.31
CA ARG A 55 8.70 -2.21 -3.48
C ARG A 55 8.24 -3.09 -4.63
N VAL A 56 9.01 -4.14 -4.92
CA VAL A 56 8.67 -5.10 -5.99
C VAL A 56 7.36 -5.81 -5.66
N MET A 57 7.17 -6.22 -4.42
CA MET A 57 5.94 -6.88 -3.99
C MET A 57 4.71 -6.00 -4.22
N VAL A 58 4.80 -4.71 -3.90
CA VAL A 58 3.70 -3.77 -4.15
C VAL A 58 3.42 -3.64 -5.64
N ALA A 59 4.47 -3.50 -6.45
CA ALA A 59 4.33 -3.40 -7.90
C ALA A 59 3.70 -4.66 -8.49
N GLU A 60 4.15 -5.83 -8.04
CA GLU A 60 3.57 -7.11 -8.48
C GLU A 60 2.11 -7.25 -8.09
N GLY A 61 1.74 -6.77 -6.89
CA GLY A 61 0.36 -6.75 -6.44
C GLY A 61 -0.53 -5.89 -7.35
N PHE A 62 -0.05 -4.73 -7.74
CA PHE A 62 -0.77 -3.89 -8.70
C PHE A 62 -0.86 -4.55 -10.07
N GLN A 63 0.21 -5.17 -10.55
CA GLN A 63 0.19 -5.88 -11.83
C GLN A 63 -0.85 -7.00 -11.82
N GLU A 64 -0.96 -7.70 -10.71
CA GLU A 64 -1.96 -8.76 -10.55
C GLU A 64 -3.37 -8.21 -10.67
N LEU A 65 -3.64 -7.06 -10.05
CA LEU A 65 -4.93 -6.39 -10.16
C LEU A 65 -5.20 -5.92 -11.59
N LEU A 66 -4.17 -5.45 -12.28
CA LEU A 66 -4.31 -4.94 -13.64
C LEU A 66 -4.59 -6.03 -14.67
N LYS A 67 -4.28 -7.29 -14.38
CA LYS A 67 -4.56 -8.41 -15.28
C LYS A 67 -6.03 -8.55 -15.61
N SER A 68 -6.91 -8.15 -14.69
CA SER A 68 -8.35 -8.20 -14.92
C SER A 68 -8.87 -6.98 -15.68
N CYS A 69 -8.03 -6.01 -15.95
CA CYS A 69 -8.40 -4.81 -16.70
C CYS A 69 -8.41 -5.12 -18.19
N THR A 70 -9.57 -4.88 -18.84
CA THR A 70 -9.72 -5.14 -20.28
C THR A 70 -9.35 -3.94 -21.14
N SER A 71 -9.25 -2.77 -20.54
CA SER A 71 -8.88 -1.55 -21.26
C SER A 71 -7.36 -1.42 -21.37
N LYS A 72 -6.92 -0.85 -22.49
CA LYS A 72 -5.50 -0.52 -22.66
C LYS A 72 -5.13 0.60 -21.71
N ILE A 73 -4.03 0.41 -20.98
CA ILE A 73 -3.51 1.42 -20.06
C ILE A 73 -2.32 2.11 -20.73
N ASP A 74 -2.42 3.41 -20.93
CA ASP A 74 -1.37 4.19 -21.55
C ASP A 74 -0.51 4.96 -20.54
N VAL A 75 -1.08 5.29 -19.38
CA VAL A 75 -0.42 6.13 -18.37
C VAL A 75 -0.75 5.61 -16.98
N ILE A 76 0.24 5.69 -16.10
CA ILE A 76 0.04 5.45 -14.68
C ILE A 76 0.36 6.74 -13.94
N ALA A 77 -0.58 7.18 -13.10
CA ALA A 77 -0.45 8.40 -12.33
C ALA A 77 -0.36 8.07 -10.84
N GLY A 78 0.55 8.75 -10.16
CA GLY A 78 0.68 8.65 -8.72
C GLY A 78 0.40 10.00 -8.08
N THR A 79 -0.41 9.99 -7.02
CA THR A 79 -0.68 11.23 -6.29
C THR A 79 0.56 11.72 -5.57
N ALA A 80 0.86 13.00 -5.74
CA ALA A 80 1.99 13.62 -5.05
C ALA A 80 1.68 13.75 -3.54
N THR A 81 2.66 13.54 -2.71
CA THR A 81 3.99 13.06 -3.09
C THR A 81 4.17 11.58 -2.87
N ALA A 82 3.40 11.00 -1.97
CA ALA A 82 3.59 9.63 -1.50
C ALA A 82 3.36 8.58 -2.59
N GLY A 83 2.49 8.85 -3.55
CA GLY A 83 2.18 7.90 -4.63
C GLY A 83 3.16 7.88 -5.78
N ILE A 84 4.01 8.91 -5.90
CA ILE A 84 4.94 9.01 -7.03
C ILE A 84 5.91 7.83 -7.11
N PRO A 85 6.63 7.47 -6.02
CA PRO A 85 7.58 6.36 -6.12
C PRO A 85 6.93 5.03 -6.46
N HIS A 86 5.74 4.77 -5.92
CA HIS A 86 5.02 3.53 -6.22
C HIS A 86 4.56 3.47 -7.67
N ALA A 87 4.08 4.58 -8.21
CA ALA A 87 3.70 4.66 -9.63
C ALA A 87 4.91 4.46 -10.54
N THR A 88 6.06 5.02 -10.17
CA THR A 88 7.29 4.91 -10.94
C THR A 88 7.82 3.48 -10.96
N THR A 89 7.69 2.75 -9.87
CA THR A 89 8.14 1.36 -9.77
C THR A 89 7.24 0.43 -10.61
N LEU A 90 5.98 0.76 -10.69
CA LEU A 90 5.02 -0.02 -11.46
C LEU A 90 5.28 0.09 -12.96
#